data_ce5941a873db6c322bb084eb273db9a4
#
_entry.id   ce5941a873db6c322bb084eb273db9a4
#
_cell.length_a   1.000
_cell.length_b   1.000
_cell.length_c   1.000
_cell.angle_alpha   90.00
_cell.angle_beta   90.00
_cell.angle_gamma   90.00
#
_symmetry.space_group_name_H-M   'P 1'
#
loop_
_entity.id
_entity.type
_entity.pdbx_description
1 polymer ?
#
loop_
_entity_poly.entity_id
_entity_poly.type
_entity_poly.pdbx_seq_one_letter_code
_entity_poly.pdbx_strand_id
1 'polypeptide(L)'
;MTNILEVRNLVKHFEVSKSLFSRNKKIVKAVDGISFDIKAGETLGLVGQSGCGKTTTARSLCLLDPKTSGSVNFYNPDTKNMESIDNIEEDGIRVFRRNMQMIFQDPYESLNPRWTIKDIIKEPLDIHNIGTLSEREEAVIEILRTVGLTPPENYLSRYPHEISGGQRQRVSIARTLVMKPKFVVCDEPTSMLDVSIRISIMDLMLNLADELNVSYLYITHDLAVARYMCDRIAVMFNGKIVEIGETEELLQNPIHPYTKRLISSIPIPDPTYKREKYEIDFQELDNIISKNPNEKMVDIGGGHLVATHDTKDFFIES
;
A
#
# COMPACT_ATOMS: atom_id res chain seq x y z
N MET A 1 16.36 12.96 5.65
CA MET A 1 15.40 12.75 4.52
C MET A 1 14.08 13.37 4.93
N THR A 2 13.40 14.05 4.03
CA THR A 2 12.09 14.67 4.26
C THR A 2 10.98 13.63 4.13
N ASN A 3 9.94 13.73 4.95
CA ASN A 3 8.76 12.87 4.79
C ASN A 3 7.99 13.27 3.52
N ILE A 4 7.48 12.27 2.80
CA ILE A 4 6.53 12.46 1.68
C ILE A 4 5.08 12.35 2.18
N LEU A 5 4.86 11.52 3.20
CA LEU A 5 3.56 11.28 3.80
C LEU A 5 3.69 11.19 5.32
N GLU A 6 2.75 11.83 6.04
CA GLU A 6 2.61 11.71 7.49
C GLU A 6 1.16 11.37 7.83
N VAL A 7 0.97 10.26 8.53
CA VAL A 7 -0.33 9.79 9.01
C VAL A 7 -0.35 9.82 10.52
N ARG A 8 -1.37 10.45 11.12
CA ARG A 8 -1.51 10.57 12.57
C ARG A 8 -2.92 10.19 13.00
N ASN A 9 -3.01 9.17 13.83
CA ASN A 9 -4.25 8.66 14.43
C ASN A 9 -5.37 8.46 13.40
N LEU A 10 -5.04 7.90 12.23
CA LEU A 10 -6.01 7.66 11.16
C LEU A 10 -7.05 6.64 11.61
N VAL A 11 -8.31 7.02 11.56
CA VAL A 11 -9.47 6.18 11.89
C VAL A 11 -10.40 6.09 10.70
N LYS A 12 -10.82 4.85 10.37
CA LYS A 12 -11.92 4.57 9.45
C LYS A 12 -12.82 3.50 10.04
N HIS A 13 -14.00 3.93 10.45
CA HIS A 13 -15.05 3.06 10.96
C HIS A 13 -16.22 3.01 9.97
N PHE A 14 -16.78 1.81 9.79
CA PHE A 14 -17.98 1.60 8.98
C PHE A 14 -19.16 1.27 9.86
N GLU A 15 -20.30 1.92 9.63
CA GLU A 15 -21.56 1.56 10.24
C GLU A 15 -22.24 0.47 9.40
N VAL A 16 -22.36 -0.72 9.96
CA VAL A 16 -23.04 -1.85 9.31
C VAL A 16 -24.39 -2.08 9.97
N SER A 17 -25.48 -1.88 9.22
CA SER A 17 -26.85 -2.20 9.66
C SER A 17 -27.14 -3.67 9.38
N LYS A 18 -27.54 -4.44 10.40
CA LYS A 18 -27.93 -5.86 10.24
C LYS A 18 -29.23 -6.05 9.44
N SER A 19 -30.08 -5.03 9.36
CA SER A 19 -31.35 -5.02 8.61
C SER A 19 -31.79 -3.58 8.40
N LEU A 20 -32.55 -3.32 7.33
CA LEU A 20 -33.17 -2.03 7.04
C LEU A 20 -34.05 -1.50 8.20
N PHE A 21 -34.52 -2.37 9.09
CA PHE A 21 -35.36 -2.05 10.25
C PHE A 21 -34.65 -2.16 11.61
N SER A 22 -33.36 -2.51 11.64
CA SER A 22 -32.61 -2.66 12.90
C SER A 22 -32.08 -1.30 13.39
N ARG A 23 -32.49 -0.87 14.58
CA ARG A 23 -31.94 0.31 15.28
C ARG A 23 -30.49 0.10 15.80
N ASN A 24 -30.01 -1.14 15.90
CA ASN A 24 -28.66 -1.45 16.37
C ASN A 24 -27.70 -1.49 15.19
N LYS A 25 -26.93 -0.41 15.00
CA LYS A 25 -25.81 -0.33 14.07
C LYS A 25 -24.60 -1.00 14.72
N LYS A 26 -23.97 -1.93 14.01
CA LYS A 26 -22.65 -2.47 14.40
C LYS A 26 -21.58 -1.60 13.77
N ILE A 27 -20.64 -1.13 14.58
CA ILE A 27 -19.46 -0.42 14.08
C ILE A 27 -18.36 -1.44 13.79
N VAL A 28 -17.85 -1.42 12.56
CA VAL A 28 -16.64 -2.17 12.15
C VAL A 28 -15.49 -1.18 12.11
N LYS A 29 -14.51 -1.38 12.97
CA LYS A 29 -13.30 -0.57 13.09
C LYS A 29 -12.26 -1.09 12.11
N ALA A 30 -12.38 -0.70 10.84
CA ALA A 30 -11.48 -1.19 9.80
C ALA A 30 -10.07 -0.61 9.93
N VAL A 31 -9.96 0.66 10.38
CA VAL A 31 -8.71 1.33 10.77
C VAL A 31 -8.99 2.05 12.08
N ASP A 32 -8.18 1.84 13.11
CA ASP A 32 -8.45 2.29 14.47
C ASP A 32 -7.23 2.99 15.11
N GLY A 33 -6.89 4.18 14.61
CA GLY A 33 -5.89 5.07 15.21
C GLY A 33 -4.45 4.79 14.77
N ILE A 34 -4.21 4.42 13.51
CA ILE A 34 -2.86 4.15 13.02
C ILE A 34 -2.07 5.44 12.76
N SER A 35 -0.75 5.38 13.03
CA SER A 35 0.19 6.47 12.78
C SER A 35 1.49 5.93 12.20
N PHE A 36 1.97 6.55 11.12
CA PHE A 36 3.24 6.23 10.48
C PHE A 36 3.69 7.34 9.54
N ASP A 37 4.97 7.30 9.17
CA ASP A 37 5.58 8.23 8.21
C ASP A 37 6.23 7.45 7.07
N ILE A 38 6.23 8.04 5.88
CA ILE A 38 6.97 7.55 4.72
C ILE A 38 7.92 8.66 4.26
N LYS A 39 9.20 8.31 4.09
CA LYS A 39 10.22 9.23 3.60
C LYS A 39 10.20 9.32 2.07
N ALA A 40 10.70 10.42 1.53
CA ALA A 40 10.86 10.54 0.08
C ALA A 40 11.85 9.48 -0.45
N GLY A 41 11.44 8.75 -1.49
CA GLY A 41 12.20 7.65 -2.09
C GLY A 41 12.10 6.33 -1.32
N GLU A 42 11.34 6.27 -0.21
CA GLU A 42 11.16 5.06 0.60
C GLU A 42 10.00 4.20 0.08
N THR A 43 10.16 2.90 0.17
CA THR A 43 9.07 1.92 0.07
C THR A 43 8.71 1.39 1.46
N LEU A 44 7.56 1.82 2.00
CA LEU A 44 7.00 1.26 3.24
C LEU A 44 6.04 0.11 2.92
N GLY A 45 6.31 -1.08 3.47
CA GLY A 45 5.40 -2.22 3.41
C GLY A 45 4.30 -2.12 4.47
N LEU A 46 3.02 -2.26 4.09
CA LEU A 46 1.93 -2.47 5.03
C LEU A 46 1.47 -3.91 4.94
N VAL A 47 1.81 -4.71 5.96
CA VAL A 47 1.68 -6.17 5.94
C VAL A 47 0.70 -6.65 7.00
N GLY A 48 -0.06 -7.69 6.69
CA GLY A 48 -1.00 -8.32 7.63
C GLY A 48 -1.98 -9.24 6.91
N GLN A 49 -2.75 -10.01 7.67
CA GLN A 49 -3.75 -10.92 7.11
C GLN A 49 -4.87 -10.18 6.34
N SER A 50 -5.57 -10.92 5.48
CA SER A 50 -6.74 -10.37 4.78
C SER A 50 -7.78 -9.86 5.77
N GLY A 51 -8.36 -8.68 5.48
CA GLY A 51 -9.38 -8.05 6.32
C GLY A 51 -8.84 -7.25 7.51
N CYS A 52 -7.51 -7.14 7.74
CA CYS A 52 -6.96 -6.35 8.85
C CYS A 52 -7.02 -4.83 8.66
N GLY A 53 -7.44 -4.33 7.48
CA GLY A 53 -7.62 -2.89 7.22
C GLY A 53 -6.69 -2.26 6.20
N LYS A 54 -5.77 -2.98 5.57
CA LYS A 54 -4.76 -2.46 4.62
C LYS A 54 -5.36 -1.71 3.43
N THR A 55 -6.26 -2.36 2.69
CA THR A 55 -6.97 -1.74 1.55
C THR A 55 -7.80 -0.54 1.99
N THR A 56 -8.42 -0.60 3.17
CA THR A 56 -9.16 0.53 3.74
C THR A 56 -8.24 1.72 4.03
N THR A 57 -7.04 1.45 4.56
CA THR A 57 -6.00 2.47 4.76
C THR A 57 -5.62 3.10 3.43
N ALA A 58 -5.29 2.29 2.40
CA ALA A 58 -4.96 2.74 1.05
C ALA A 58 -6.02 3.68 0.48
N ARG A 59 -7.28 3.25 0.51
CA ARG A 59 -8.42 4.01 -0.04
C ARG A 59 -8.66 5.32 0.71
N SER A 60 -8.45 5.32 2.03
CA SER A 60 -8.56 6.54 2.84
C SER A 60 -7.45 7.54 2.53
N LEU A 61 -6.21 7.08 2.32
CA LEU A 61 -5.08 7.92 1.93
C LEU A 61 -5.28 8.56 0.54
N CYS A 62 -5.82 7.80 -0.41
CA CYS A 62 -6.10 8.27 -1.77
C CYS A 62 -7.41 9.08 -1.89
N LEU A 63 -8.07 9.42 -0.78
CA LEU A 63 -9.37 10.12 -0.75
C LEU A 63 -10.47 9.40 -1.56
N LEU A 64 -10.41 8.08 -1.66
CA LEU A 64 -11.44 7.25 -2.26
C LEU A 64 -12.55 6.93 -1.24
N ASP A 65 -12.16 6.73 0.02
CA ASP A 65 -13.09 6.57 1.14
C ASP A 65 -12.79 7.64 2.21
N PRO A 66 -13.78 8.45 2.62
CA PRO A 66 -13.54 9.47 3.64
C PRO A 66 -13.18 8.81 4.97
N LYS A 67 -12.12 9.30 5.61
CA LYS A 67 -11.73 8.88 6.96
C LYS A 67 -12.77 9.32 8.00
N THR A 68 -12.80 8.66 9.15
CA THR A 68 -13.66 9.03 10.29
C THR A 68 -13.00 10.13 11.12
N SER A 69 -11.69 10.02 11.37
CA SER A 69 -10.89 11.02 12.11
C SER A 69 -9.39 10.80 11.87
N GLY A 70 -8.56 11.61 12.52
CA GLY A 70 -7.11 11.61 12.35
C GLY A 70 -6.68 12.65 11.32
N SER A 71 -5.38 12.78 11.06
CA SER A 71 -4.83 13.69 10.06
C SER A 71 -3.87 12.96 9.11
N VAL A 72 -3.87 13.41 7.87
CA VAL A 72 -2.93 12.96 6.83
C VAL A 72 -2.33 14.20 6.18
N ASN A 73 -1.01 14.30 6.22
CA ASN A 73 -0.26 15.35 5.54
C ASN A 73 0.54 14.73 4.40
N PHE A 74 0.52 15.38 3.26
CA PHE A 74 1.24 14.97 2.06
C PHE A 74 2.15 16.10 1.59
N TYR A 75 3.36 15.76 1.14
CA TYR A 75 4.30 16.72 0.59
C TYR A 75 3.82 17.21 -0.78
N ASN A 76 3.49 18.48 -0.85
CA ASN A 76 3.13 19.14 -2.12
C ASN A 76 4.41 19.62 -2.82
N PRO A 77 4.78 19.03 -3.98
CA PRO A 77 6.00 19.42 -4.70
C PRO A 77 5.96 20.83 -5.27
N ASP A 78 4.76 21.39 -5.52
CA ASP A 78 4.60 22.73 -6.08
C ASP A 78 4.87 23.81 -5.02
N THR A 79 4.36 23.64 -3.79
CA THR A 79 4.59 24.54 -2.65
C THR A 79 5.83 24.20 -1.83
N LYS A 80 6.38 22.99 -2.02
CA LYS A 80 7.48 22.39 -1.24
C LYS A 80 7.21 22.29 0.27
N ASN A 81 5.95 22.16 0.64
CA ASN A 81 5.49 22.04 2.03
C ASN A 81 4.69 20.77 2.27
N MET A 82 4.63 20.33 3.54
CA MET A 82 3.66 19.34 3.99
C MET A 82 2.30 20.02 4.12
N GLU A 83 1.30 19.48 3.43
CA GLU A 83 -0.07 20.02 3.42
C GLU A 83 -1.06 18.96 3.89
N SER A 84 -2.02 19.38 4.70
CA SER A 84 -3.10 18.49 5.13
C SER A 84 -4.03 18.18 3.95
N ILE A 85 -4.29 16.90 3.73
CA ILE A 85 -5.27 16.47 2.71
C ILE A 85 -6.73 16.63 3.19
N ASP A 86 -6.94 17.02 4.45
CA ASP A 86 -8.27 17.06 5.08
C ASP A 86 -9.11 18.25 4.63
N ASN A 87 -8.46 19.33 4.26
CA ASN A 87 -9.08 20.59 3.88
C ASN A 87 -8.63 21.05 2.49
N ILE A 88 -8.31 20.11 1.60
CA ILE A 88 -7.90 20.45 0.24
C ILE A 88 -9.09 21.05 -0.51
N GLU A 89 -8.94 22.28 -0.99
CA GLU A 89 -9.87 22.93 -1.91
C GLU A 89 -9.87 22.21 -3.28
N GLU A 90 -10.88 22.50 -4.11
CA GLU A 90 -11.12 21.77 -5.35
C GLU A 90 -9.92 21.78 -6.32
N ASP A 91 -9.20 22.91 -6.37
CA ASP A 91 -7.96 23.03 -7.17
C ASP A 91 -6.80 22.23 -6.58
N GLY A 92 -6.67 22.19 -5.26
CA GLY A 92 -5.67 21.39 -4.55
C GLY A 92 -5.87 19.87 -4.73
N ILE A 93 -7.12 19.41 -4.84
CA ILE A 93 -7.45 17.99 -5.10
C ILE A 93 -6.82 17.52 -6.43
N ARG A 94 -6.76 18.35 -7.46
CA ARG A 94 -6.13 17.99 -8.73
C ARG A 94 -4.62 17.79 -8.57
N VAL A 95 -3.96 18.71 -7.86
CA VAL A 95 -2.51 18.63 -7.58
C VAL A 95 -2.22 17.38 -6.74
N PHE A 96 -3.02 17.15 -5.70
CA PHE A 96 -2.92 15.95 -4.85
C PHE A 96 -3.05 14.67 -5.68
N ARG A 97 -4.14 14.52 -6.46
CA ARG A 97 -4.38 13.33 -7.29
C ARG A 97 -3.36 13.13 -8.39
N ARG A 98 -2.70 14.18 -8.90
CA ARG A 98 -1.59 14.07 -9.82
C ARG A 98 -0.37 13.45 -9.16
N ASN A 99 -0.08 13.83 -7.92
CA ASN A 99 1.13 13.44 -7.21
C ASN A 99 0.98 12.18 -6.33
N MET A 100 -0.25 11.83 -5.96
CA MET A 100 -0.59 10.61 -5.25
C MET A 100 -1.50 9.73 -6.09
N GLN A 101 -0.98 8.59 -6.51
CA GLN A 101 -1.67 7.63 -7.38
C GLN A 101 -1.84 6.27 -6.69
N MET A 102 -2.67 5.41 -7.27
CA MET A 102 -2.93 4.06 -6.73
C MET A 102 -2.85 3.01 -7.83
N ILE A 103 -2.15 1.91 -7.56
CA ILE A 103 -2.20 0.67 -8.32
C ILE A 103 -3.11 -0.29 -7.56
N PHE A 104 -4.19 -0.73 -8.22
CA PHE A 104 -5.19 -1.62 -7.63
C PHE A 104 -4.78 -3.09 -7.73
N GLN A 105 -5.36 -3.92 -6.87
CA GLN A 105 -5.11 -5.35 -6.77
C GLN A 105 -5.48 -6.10 -8.07
N ASP A 106 -6.61 -5.76 -8.68
CA ASP A 106 -7.10 -6.40 -9.89
C ASP A 106 -6.91 -5.49 -11.11
N PRO A 107 -5.98 -5.84 -12.03
CA PRO A 107 -5.81 -5.09 -13.26
C PRO A 107 -6.98 -5.24 -14.23
N TYR A 108 -7.82 -6.28 -14.10
CA TYR A 108 -9.01 -6.45 -14.95
C TYR A 108 -10.10 -5.44 -14.60
N GLU A 109 -10.29 -5.17 -13.30
CA GLU A 109 -11.31 -4.21 -12.85
C GLU A 109 -10.82 -2.76 -12.98
N SER A 110 -9.49 -2.54 -12.98
CA SER A 110 -8.92 -1.19 -13.03
C SER A 110 -8.82 -0.59 -14.45
N LEU A 111 -8.86 -1.42 -15.50
CA LEU A 111 -8.74 -0.99 -16.89
C LEU A 111 -10.10 -1.04 -17.60
N ASN A 112 -10.50 0.04 -18.26
CA ASN A 112 -11.74 0.05 -19.04
C ASN A 112 -11.62 -0.91 -20.24
N PRO A 113 -12.43 -2.00 -20.32
CA PRO A 113 -12.28 -3.01 -21.36
C PRO A 113 -12.68 -2.53 -22.77
N ARG A 114 -13.34 -1.36 -22.86
CA ARG A 114 -13.80 -0.76 -24.12
C ARG A 114 -12.82 0.23 -24.71
N TRP A 115 -11.74 0.54 -23.99
CA TRP A 115 -10.73 1.51 -24.41
C TRP A 115 -9.47 0.80 -24.90
N THR A 116 -8.76 1.43 -25.82
CA THR A 116 -7.45 0.95 -26.25
C THR A 116 -6.42 1.21 -25.15
N ILE A 117 -5.31 0.46 -25.21
CA ILE A 117 -4.16 0.68 -24.28
C ILE A 117 -3.68 2.13 -24.34
N LYS A 118 -3.60 2.70 -25.57
CA LYS A 118 -3.26 4.11 -25.75
C LYS A 118 -4.20 5.03 -24.98
N ASP A 119 -5.51 4.84 -25.13
CA ASP A 119 -6.51 5.69 -24.49
C ASP A 119 -6.49 5.56 -22.96
N ILE A 120 -6.31 4.33 -22.44
CA ILE A 120 -6.20 4.06 -21.01
C ILE A 120 -5.01 4.78 -20.40
N ILE A 121 -3.84 4.72 -21.03
CA ILE A 121 -2.62 5.36 -20.49
C ILE A 121 -2.66 6.88 -20.67
N LYS A 122 -3.29 7.36 -21.74
CA LYS A 122 -3.40 8.79 -22.03
C LYS A 122 -4.42 9.50 -21.14
N GLU A 123 -5.46 8.79 -20.66
CA GLU A 123 -6.57 9.35 -19.89
C GLU A 123 -6.13 10.28 -18.74
N PRO A 124 -5.18 9.88 -17.84
CA PRO A 124 -4.75 10.77 -16.76
C PRO A 124 -4.17 12.08 -17.27
N LEU A 125 -3.41 12.06 -18.37
CA LEU A 125 -2.85 13.26 -18.97
C LEU A 125 -3.95 14.17 -19.55
N ASP A 126 -5.00 13.58 -20.14
CA ASP A 126 -6.15 14.31 -20.66
C ASP A 126 -6.97 14.96 -19.53
N ILE A 127 -7.26 14.24 -18.45
CA ILE A 127 -8.00 14.75 -17.29
C ILE A 127 -7.27 15.92 -16.62
N HIS A 128 -5.94 15.81 -16.49
CA HIS A 128 -5.13 16.83 -15.84
C HIS A 128 -4.63 17.92 -16.80
N ASN A 129 -4.99 17.88 -18.10
CA ASN A 129 -4.55 18.79 -19.14
C ASN A 129 -3.02 18.95 -19.21
N ILE A 130 -2.27 17.85 -19.09
CA ILE A 130 -0.81 17.83 -19.14
C ILE A 130 -0.35 17.68 -20.58
N GLY A 131 0.40 18.66 -21.09
CA GLY A 131 0.97 18.66 -22.43
C GLY A 131 -0.04 18.80 -23.57
N THR A 132 0.47 18.93 -24.78
CA THR A 132 -0.28 18.93 -26.05
C THR A 132 -0.67 17.49 -26.45
N LEU A 133 -1.48 17.34 -27.46
CA LEU A 133 -1.86 16.02 -27.99
C LEU A 133 -0.63 15.19 -28.42
N SER A 134 0.33 15.82 -29.11
CA SER A 134 1.56 15.15 -29.54
C SER A 134 2.42 14.70 -28.34
N GLU A 135 2.60 15.58 -27.36
CA GLU A 135 3.39 15.26 -26.14
C GLU A 135 2.74 14.13 -25.33
N ARG A 136 1.41 14.07 -25.26
CA ARG A 136 0.69 12.96 -24.59
C ARG A 136 0.90 11.62 -25.31
N GLU A 137 0.87 11.63 -26.66
CA GLU A 137 1.14 10.43 -27.45
C GLU A 137 2.58 9.95 -27.29
N GLU A 138 3.55 10.86 -27.30
CA GLU A 138 4.95 10.57 -27.03
C GLU A 138 5.15 10.00 -25.63
N ALA A 139 4.52 10.59 -24.60
CA ALA A 139 4.57 10.10 -23.23
C ALA A 139 3.99 8.68 -23.09
N VAL A 140 2.91 8.35 -23.81
CA VAL A 140 2.36 6.99 -23.86
C VAL A 140 3.35 6.00 -24.47
N ILE A 141 4.01 6.36 -25.56
CA ILE A 141 5.03 5.52 -26.22
C ILE A 141 6.23 5.31 -25.28
N GLU A 142 6.71 6.39 -24.65
CA GLU A 142 7.82 6.33 -23.71
C GLU A 142 7.52 5.43 -22.51
N ILE A 143 6.38 5.64 -21.86
CA ILE A 143 6.04 4.82 -20.67
C ILE A 143 5.79 3.35 -21.02
N LEU A 144 5.27 3.03 -22.22
CA LEU A 144 5.15 1.65 -22.67
C LEU A 144 6.52 0.97 -22.81
N ARG A 145 7.53 1.68 -23.34
CA ARG A 145 8.92 1.17 -23.38
C ARG A 145 9.46 0.96 -21.98
N THR A 146 9.28 1.93 -21.10
CA THR A 146 9.74 1.91 -19.71
C THR A 146 9.17 0.72 -18.93
N VAL A 147 7.89 0.39 -19.11
CA VAL A 147 7.28 -0.80 -18.49
C VAL A 147 7.58 -2.12 -19.24
N GLY A 148 8.42 -2.08 -20.29
CA GLY A 148 8.86 -3.27 -21.04
C GLY A 148 7.80 -3.83 -21.99
N LEU A 149 6.85 -3.02 -22.44
CA LEU A 149 5.90 -3.37 -23.51
C LEU A 149 6.46 -2.90 -24.87
N THR A 150 7.36 -3.70 -25.44
CA THR A 150 8.12 -3.37 -26.65
C THR A 150 7.88 -4.38 -27.78
N PRO A 151 7.77 -3.93 -29.05
CA PRO A 151 7.68 -2.53 -29.47
C PRO A 151 6.31 -1.93 -29.11
N PRO A 152 6.25 -0.65 -28.65
CA PRO A 152 5.00 -0.02 -28.17
C PRO A 152 3.87 -0.03 -29.18
N GLU A 153 4.20 0.12 -30.47
CA GLU A 153 3.26 0.20 -31.58
C GLU A 153 2.34 -1.05 -31.63
N ASN A 154 2.83 -2.19 -31.17
CA ASN A 154 2.06 -3.43 -31.13
C ASN A 154 0.96 -3.42 -30.05
N TYR A 155 0.99 -2.46 -29.12
CA TYR A 155 0.06 -2.39 -27.98
C TYR A 155 -0.92 -1.23 -28.06
N LEU A 156 -0.58 -0.13 -28.76
CA LEU A 156 -1.36 1.10 -28.77
C LEU A 156 -2.83 0.91 -29.13
N SER A 157 -3.11 0.08 -30.13
CA SER A 157 -4.47 -0.17 -30.64
C SER A 157 -5.15 -1.39 -30.01
N ARG A 158 -4.45 -2.16 -29.16
CA ARG A 158 -5.02 -3.32 -28.47
C ARG A 158 -5.92 -2.91 -27.32
N TYR A 159 -6.80 -3.85 -26.98
CA TYR A 159 -7.68 -3.75 -25.83
C TYR A 159 -7.15 -4.61 -24.67
N PRO A 160 -7.57 -4.34 -23.40
CA PRO A 160 -7.12 -5.13 -22.24
C PRO A 160 -7.34 -6.64 -22.37
N HIS A 161 -8.42 -7.08 -23.04
CA HIS A 161 -8.72 -8.50 -23.22
C HIS A 161 -7.83 -9.21 -24.27
N GLU A 162 -7.07 -8.45 -25.06
CA GLU A 162 -6.17 -8.99 -26.10
C GLU A 162 -4.72 -9.19 -25.60
N ILE A 163 -4.45 -8.90 -24.33
CA ILE A 163 -3.12 -8.99 -23.73
C ILE A 163 -3.12 -9.88 -22.47
N SER A 164 -1.94 -10.42 -22.11
CA SER A 164 -1.80 -11.29 -20.93
C SER A 164 -2.00 -10.56 -19.61
N GLY A 165 -2.19 -11.31 -18.50
CA GLY A 165 -2.33 -10.74 -17.15
C GLY A 165 -1.14 -9.87 -16.73
N GLY A 166 0.09 -10.35 -16.96
CA GLY A 166 1.29 -9.57 -16.69
C GLY A 166 1.44 -8.32 -17.57
N GLN A 167 1.00 -8.39 -18.84
CA GLN A 167 0.96 -7.21 -19.71
C GLN A 167 -0.09 -6.20 -19.25
N ARG A 168 -1.27 -6.65 -18.78
CA ARG A 168 -2.28 -5.76 -18.17
C ARG A 168 -1.74 -5.06 -16.93
N GLN A 169 -1.03 -5.78 -16.08
CA GLN A 169 -0.40 -5.17 -14.90
C GLN A 169 0.62 -4.09 -15.30
N ARG A 170 1.44 -4.35 -16.33
CA ARG A 170 2.35 -3.33 -16.88
C ARG A 170 1.61 -2.11 -17.43
N VAL A 171 0.45 -2.30 -18.06
CA VAL A 171 -0.42 -1.20 -18.51
C VAL A 171 -0.98 -0.41 -17.31
N SER A 172 -1.42 -1.09 -16.25
CA SER A 172 -1.90 -0.45 -15.02
C SER A 172 -0.79 0.39 -14.36
N ILE A 173 0.43 -0.14 -14.29
CA ILE A 173 1.62 0.59 -13.81
C ILE A 173 1.92 1.78 -14.72
N ALA A 174 1.91 1.61 -16.05
CA ALA A 174 2.14 2.68 -17.02
C ALA A 174 1.13 3.81 -16.87
N ARG A 175 -0.18 3.48 -16.76
CA ARG A 175 -1.26 4.47 -16.52
C ARG A 175 -1.03 5.27 -15.25
N THR A 176 -0.55 4.63 -14.19
CA THR A 176 -0.25 5.27 -12.91
C THR A 176 0.96 6.20 -13.01
N LEU A 177 2.04 5.76 -13.67
CA LEU A 177 3.32 6.46 -13.69
C LEU A 177 3.48 7.49 -14.81
N VAL A 178 2.61 7.48 -15.84
CA VAL A 178 2.69 8.43 -16.95
C VAL A 178 2.61 9.90 -16.49
N MET A 179 1.98 10.15 -15.35
CA MET A 179 1.89 11.48 -14.71
C MET A 179 3.11 11.84 -13.85
N LYS A 180 4.09 10.94 -13.72
CA LYS A 180 5.28 11.09 -12.88
C LYS A 180 4.92 11.49 -11.43
N PRO A 181 4.07 10.69 -10.75
CA PRO A 181 3.64 10.97 -9.38
C PRO A 181 4.83 10.92 -8.41
N LYS A 182 4.68 11.54 -7.23
CA LYS A 182 5.69 11.48 -6.16
C LYS A 182 5.47 10.33 -5.20
N PHE A 183 4.24 9.84 -5.12
CA PHE A 183 3.86 8.77 -4.22
C PHE A 183 2.81 7.86 -4.86
N VAL A 184 2.99 6.57 -4.71
CA VAL A 184 2.04 5.57 -5.22
C VAL A 184 1.68 4.57 -4.13
N VAL A 185 0.39 4.37 -3.93
CA VAL A 185 -0.15 3.30 -3.08
C VAL A 185 -0.34 2.06 -3.96
N CYS A 186 0.32 0.97 -3.62
CA CYS A 186 0.27 -0.29 -4.34
C CYS A 186 -0.52 -1.32 -3.51
N ASP A 187 -1.79 -1.56 -3.86
CA ASP A 187 -2.64 -2.50 -3.13
C ASP A 187 -2.54 -3.90 -3.76
N GLU A 188 -1.71 -4.76 -3.18
CA GLU A 188 -1.44 -6.14 -3.63
C GLU A 188 -1.18 -6.27 -5.15
N PRO A 189 -0.31 -5.45 -5.76
CA PRO A 189 -0.22 -5.28 -7.22
C PRO A 189 0.24 -6.54 -7.97
N THR A 190 0.70 -7.56 -7.27
CA THR A 190 1.23 -8.79 -7.86
C THR A 190 0.49 -10.06 -7.42
N SER A 191 -0.54 -9.96 -6.59
CA SER A 191 -1.22 -11.11 -5.98
C SER A 191 -1.93 -12.01 -7.01
N MET A 192 -2.43 -11.43 -8.10
CA MET A 192 -3.15 -12.14 -9.17
C MET A 192 -2.25 -12.69 -10.27
N LEU A 193 -0.91 -12.66 -10.10
CA LEU A 193 0.05 -13.05 -11.11
C LEU A 193 0.79 -14.35 -10.74
N ASP A 194 1.16 -15.11 -11.76
CA ASP A 194 2.05 -16.27 -11.62
C ASP A 194 3.40 -15.87 -11.04
N VAL A 195 4.05 -16.78 -10.30
CA VAL A 195 5.28 -16.51 -9.54
C VAL A 195 6.39 -15.86 -10.40
N SER A 196 6.63 -16.37 -11.61
CA SER A 196 7.67 -15.84 -12.50
C SER A 196 7.37 -14.43 -13.00
N ILE A 197 6.09 -14.15 -13.30
CA ILE A 197 5.63 -12.82 -13.73
C ILE A 197 5.68 -11.85 -12.55
N ARG A 198 5.33 -12.31 -11.34
CA ARG A 198 5.37 -11.53 -10.10
C ARG A 198 6.75 -10.93 -9.87
N ILE A 199 7.81 -11.74 -9.93
CA ILE A 199 9.19 -11.27 -9.76
C ILE A 199 9.53 -10.19 -10.80
N SER A 200 9.21 -10.44 -12.08
CA SER A 200 9.47 -9.47 -13.16
C SER A 200 8.74 -8.13 -12.98
N ILE A 201 7.54 -8.14 -12.37
CA ILE A 201 6.80 -6.91 -12.06
C ILE A 201 7.40 -6.20 -10.84
N MET A 202 7.84 -6.95 -9.82
CA MET A 202 8.51 -6.38 -8.66
C MET A 202 9.81 -5.70 -9.04
N ASP A 203 10.67 -6.35 -9.85
CA ASP A 203 11.89 -5.76 -10.38
C ASP A 203 11.61 -4.48 -11.18
N LEU A 204 10.59 -4.51 -12.03
CA LEU A 204 10.15 -3.32 -12.76
C LEU A 204 9.78 -2.19 -11.81
N MET A 205 9.00 -2.46 -10.76
CA MET A 205 8.55 -1.44 -9.82
C MET A 205 9.71 -0.85 -9.01
N LEU A 206 10.68 -1.67 -8.59
CA LEU A 206 11.90 -1.20 -7.91
C LEU A 206 12.72 -0.27 -8.81
N ASN A 207 12.97 -0.68 -10.06
CA ASN A 207 13.71 0.14 -11.02
C ASN A 207 13.00 1.48 -11.27
N LEU A 208 11.66 1.46 -11.39
CA LEU A 208 10.86 2.68 -11.59
C LEU A 208 10.82 3.58 -10.34
N ALA A 209 10.90 3.01 -9.13
CA ALA A 209 11.03 3.78 -7.89
C ALA A 209 12.31 4.62 -7.92
N ASP A 210 13.42 3.99 -8.27
CA ASP A 210 14.74 4.63 -8.33
C ASP A 210 14.83 5.66 -9.48
N GLU A 211 14.45 5.26 -10.70
CA GLU A 211 14.56 6.12 -11.89
C GLU A 211 13.68 7.36 -11.82
N LEU A 212 12.46 7.23 -11.28
CA LEU A 212 11.47 8.30 -11.22
C LEU A 212 11.44 8.99 -9.85
N ASN A 213 12.22 8.52 -8.88
CA ASN A 213 12.23 8.96 -7.48
C ASN A 213 10.80 8.99 -6.89
N VAL A 214 10.12 7.83 -7.00
CA VAL A 214 8.76 7.62 -6.50
C VAL A 214 8.83 6.85 -5.18
N SER A 215 8.08 7.30 -4.19
CA SER A 215 7.91 6.58 -2.92
C SER A 215 6.70 5.66 -3.00
N TYR A 216 6.76 4.50 -2.35
CA TYR A 216 5.65 3.54 -2.34
C TYR A 216 5.11 3.29 -0.93
N LEU A 217 3.78 3.15 -0.82
CA LEU A 217 3.15 2.34 0.21
C LEU A 217 2.77 1.00 -0.42
N TYR A 218 3.52 -0.05 -0.12
CA TYR A 218 3.33 -1.37 -0.72
C TYR A 218 2.52 -2.27 0.22
N ILE A 219 1.30 -2.58 -0.17
CA ILE A 219 0.39 -3.42 0.61
C ILE A 219 0.50 -4.86 0.13
N THR A 220 0.72 -5.77 1.06
CA THR A 220 0.75 -7.20 0.80
C THR A 220 0.39 -8.02 2.04
N HIS A 221 -0.02 -9.27 1.86
CA HIS A 221 -0.15 -10.26 2.92
C HIS A 221 1.05 -11.23 2.94
N ASP A 222 1.96 -11.11 1.97
CA ASP A 222 3.13 -11.98 1.80
C ASP A 222 4.40 -11.26 2.29
N LEU A 223 4.96 -11.75 3.40
CA LEU A 223 6.19 -11.20 3.98
C LEU A 223 7.42 -11.41 3.10
N ALA A 224 7.46 -12.46 2.26
CA ALA A 224 8.56 -12.65 1.33
C ALA A 224 8.56 -11.57 0.25
N VAL A 225 7.36 -11.17 -0.23
CA VAL A 225 7.19 -10.03 -1.13
C VAL A 225 7.59 -8.73 -0.43
N ALA A 226 7.15 -8.52 0.82
CA ALA A 226 7.51 -7.33 1.59
C ALA A 226 9.03 -7.23 1.82
N ARG A 227 9.69 -8.35 2.14
CA ARG A 227 11.16 -8.40 2.28
C ARG A 227 11.89 -7.99 1.00
N TYR A 228 11.33 -8.35 -0.16
CA TYR A 228 11.94 -8.04 -1.45
C TYR A 228 11.74 -6.57 -1.86
N MET A 229 10.57 -6.01 -1.55
CA MET A 229 10.14 -4.72 -2.07
C MET A 229 10.37 -3.54 -1.14
N CYS A 230 10.45 -3.76 0.19
CA CYS A 230 10.26 -2.69 1.16
C CYS A 230 11.51 -2.41 1.98
N ASP A 231 11.80 -1.13 2.21
CA ASP A 231 12.85 -0.67 3.12
C ASP A 231 12.44 -0.85 4.58
N ARG A 232 11.18 -0.54 4.89
CA ARG A 232 10.57 -0.72 6.21
C ARG A 232 9.24 -1.42 6.08
N ILE A 233 8.85 -2.13 7.14
CA ILE A 233 7.58 -2.84 7.24
C ILE A 233 6.77 -2.32 8.43
N ALA A 234 5.49 -2.04 8.20
CA ALA A 234 4.48 -1.83 9.22
C ALA A 234 3.54 -3.04 9.24
N VAL A 235 3.49 -3.74 10.36
CA VAL A 235 2.63 -4.91 10.55
C VAL A 235 1.28 -4.46 11.09
N MET A 236 0.21 -4.81 10.37
CA MET A 236 -1.16 -4.40 10.71
C MET A 236 -2.01 -5.60 11.14
N PHE A 237 -2.69 -5.47 12.29
CA PHE A 237 -3.60 -6.44 12.84
C PHE A 237 -4.87 -5.74 13.35
N ASN A 238 -6.05 -6.23 12.93
CA ASN A 238 -7.38 -5.74 13.35
C ASN A 238 -7.51 -4.20 13.40
N GLY A 239 -7.09 -3.54 12.34
CA GLY A 239 -7.21 -2.08 12.21
C GLY A 239 -6.09 -1.28 12.86
N LYS A 240 -5.13 -1.90 13.52
CA LYS A 240 -4.02 -1.25 14.23
C LYS A 240 -2.68 -1.66 13.67
N ILE A 241 -1.68 -0.77 13.75
CA ILE A 241 -0.29 -1.12 13.51
C ILE A 241 0.29 -1.62 14.84
N VAL A 242 0.84 -2.83 14.81
CA VAL A 242 1.37 -3.49 16.01
C VAL A 242 2.89 -3.47 16.08
N GLU A 243 3.57 -3.34 14.93
CA GLU A 243 5.02 -3.27 14.86
C GLU A 243 5.46 -2.53 13.59
N ILE A 244 6.47 -1.67 13.67
CA ILE A 244 7.11 -1.00 12.52
C ILE A 244 8.62 -1.03 12.71
N GLY A 245 9.34 -1.44 11.67
CA GLY A 245 10.81 -1.44 11.72
C GLY A 245 11.42 -1.49 10.33
N GLU A 246 12.75 -1.37 10.28
CA GLU A 246 13.51 -1.71 9.10
C GLU A 246 13.26 -3.17 8.73
N THR A 247 13.15 -3.47 7.44
CA THR A 247 12.68 -4.79 6.97
C THR A 247 13.49 -5.95 7.52
N GLU A 248 14.83 -5.91 7.39
CA GLU A 248 15.67 -7.02 7.84
C GLU A 248 15.69 -7.12 9.38
N GLU A 249 15.72 -5.98 10.09
CA GLU A 249 15.70 -5.96 11.56
C GLU A 249 14.38 -6.56 12.09
N LEU A 250 13.24 -6.12 11.58
CA LEU A 250 11.93 -6.62 12.00
C LEU A 250 11.76 -8.12 11.71
N LEU A 251 12.28 -8.59 10.56
CA LEU A 251 12.17 -10.01 10.19
C LEU A 251 13.09 -10.93 11.00
N GLN A 252 14.27 -10.42 11.41
CA GLN A 252 15.24 -11.18 12.23
C GLN A 252 14.90 -11.12 13.72
N ASN A 253 14.42 -9.97 14.20
CA ASN A 253 14.16 -9.69 15.61
C ASN A 253 12.71 -9.22 15.85
N PRO A 254 11.68 -10.00 15.45
CA PRO A 254 10.30 -9.64 15.70
C PRO A 254 9.99 -9.65 17.19
N ILE A 255 9.33 -8.61 17.68
CA ILE A 255 8.98 -8.47 19.09
C ILE A 255 7.51 -8.82 19.33
N HIS A 256 6.61 -8.23 18.55
CA HIS A 256 5.18 -8.42 18.76
C HIS A 256 4.77 -9.87 18.47
N PRO A 257 3.95 -10.53 19.32
CA PRO A 257 3.53 -11.91 19.13
C PRO A 257 2.91 -12.21 17.77
N TYR A 258 2.07 -11.29 17.27
CA TYR A 258 1.47 -11.41 15.95
C TYR A 258 2.51 -11.42 14.83
N THR A 259 3.53 -10.56 14.91
CA THR A 259 4.64 -10.51 13.94
C THR A 259 5.43 -11.82 13.96
N LYS A 260 5.77 -12.34 15.14
CA LYS A 260 6.41 -13.66 15.31
C LYS A 260 5.59 -14.77 14.64
N ARG A 261 4.29 -14.76 14.87
CA ARG A 261 3.36 -15.73 14.24
C ARG A 261 3.32 -15.58 12.73
N LEU A 262 3.24 -14.34 12.22
CA LEU A 262 3.19 -14.07 10.79
C LEU A 262 4.48 -14.55 10.11
N ILE A 263 5.65 -14.26 10.66
CA ILE A 263 6.96 -14.72 10.18
C ILE A 263 7.06 -16.24 10.27
N SER A 264 6.59 -16.86 11.36
CA SER A 264 6.60 -18.31 11.52
C SER A 264 5.75 -19.03 10.46
N SER A 265 4.86 -18.38 9.76
CA SER A 265 4.05 -18.96 8.69
C SER A 265 4.70 -18.94 7.31
N ILE A 266 5.83 -18.24 7.13
CA ILE A 266 6.57 -18.20 5.84
C ILE A 266 7.14 -19.61 5.56
N PRO A 267 6.88 -20.23 4.40
CA PRO A 267 7.48 -21.51 4.05
C PRO A 267 9.02 -21.40 3.96
N ILE A 268 9.72 -22.26 4.68
CA ILE A 268 11.17 -22.39 4.52
C ILE A 268 11.42 -23.54 3.53
N PRO A 269 12.21 -23.36 2.49
CA PRO A 269 12.44 -24.38 1.46
C PRO A 269 13.39 -25.52 1.92
N ASP A 270 13.59 -25.70 3.23
CA ASP A 270 14.38 -26.79 3.82
C ASP A 270 13.44 -27.83 4.47
N PRO A 271 13.28 -29.03 3.89
CA PRO A 271 12.42 -30.07 4.44
C PRO A 271 12.93 -30.66 5.76
N THR A 272 14.20 -30.40 6.13
CA THR A 272 14.80 -30.90 7.39
C THR A 272 14.63 -29.92 8.55
N TYR A 273 14.22 -28.68 8.27
CA TYR A 273 14.02 -27.66 9.28
C TYR A 273 12.76 -27.92 10.09
N LYS A 274 12.92 -28.30 11.36
CA LYS A 274 11.82 -28.42 12.33
C LYS A 274 11.51 -27.04 12.90
N ARG A 275 10.41 -26.47 12.45
CA ARG A 275 9.93 -25.17 12.90
C ARG A 275 9.33 -25.26 14.30
N GLU A 276 9.70 -24.38 15.20
CA GLU A 276 8.89 -24.09 16.38
C GLU A 276 7.60 -23.43 15.91
N LYS A 277 6.47 -24.12 16.14
CA LYS A 277 5.16 -23.54 15.82
C LYS A 277 4.83 -22.51 16.91
N TYR A 278 4.80 -21.26 16.53
CA TYR A 278 4.28 -20.22 17.39
C TYR A 278 2.74 -20.28 17.33
N GLU A 279 2.12 -20.90 18.31
CA GLU A 279 0.66 -20.95 18.41
C GLU A 279 0.18 -19.75 19.24
N ILE A 280 -0.63 -18.90 18.63
CA ILE A 280 -1.28 -17.76 19.30
C ILE A 280 -2.77 -17.91 19.10
N ASP A 281 -3.52 -17.79 20.18
CA ASP A 281 -4.97 -17.60 20.08
C ASP A 281 -5.27 -16.18 19.60
N PHE A 282 -5.71 -16.07 18.35
CA PHE A 282 -6.07 -14.78 17.74
C PHE A 282 -7.24 -14.11 18.44
N GLN A 283 -8.16 -14.88 19.07
CA GLN A 283 -9.27 -14.30 19.82
C GLN A 283 -8.79 -13.68 21.13
N GLU A 284 -7.84 -14.32 21.78
CA GLU A 284 -7.22 -13.78 22.99
C GLU A 284 -6.42 -12.53 22.67
N LEU A 285 -5.60 -12.55 21.62
CA LEU A 285 -4.83 -11.39 21.17
C LEU A 285 -5.75 -10.22 20.78
N ASP A 286 -6.84 -10.47 20.05
CA ASP A 286 -7.83 -9.44 19.71
C ASP A 286 -8.51 -8.84 20.94
N ASN A 287 -8.84 -9.69 21.92
CA ASN A 287 -9.41 -9.24 23.20
C ASN A 287 -8.43 -8.35 23.98
N ILE A 288 -7.14 -8.67 23.98
CA ILE A 288 -6.09 -7.87 24.64
C ILE A 288 -5.97 -6.50 23.96
N ILE A 289 -5.83 -6.50 22.63
CA ILE A 289 -5.72 -5.27 21.83
C ILE A 289 -6.98 -4.41 21.98
N SER A 290 -8.17 -5.02 21.95
CA SER A 290 -9.45 -4.31 22.07
C SER A 290 -9.67 -3.68 23.45
N LYS A 291 -9.12 -4.28 24.50
CA LYS A 291 -9.23 -3.79 25.89
C LYS A 291 -8.24 -2.68 26.24
N ASN A 292 -7.20 -2.48 25.42
CA ASN A 292 -6.17 -1.46 25.62
C ASN A 292 -6.33 -0.28 24.64
N PRO A 293 -7.28 0.65 24.91
CA PRO A 293 -7.52 1.79 24.03
C PRO A 293 -6.35 2.81 24.03
N ASN A 294 -5.45 2.75 25.01
CA ASN A 294 -4.29 3.64 25.17
C ASN A 294 -2.98 2.99 24.74
N GLU A 295 -3.03 2.07 23.81
CA GLU A 295 -1.88 1.43 23.22
C GLU A 295 -0.89 2.46 22.66
N LYS A 296 0.36 2.39 23.07
CA LYS A 296 1.44 3.27 22.60
C LYS A 296 2.46 2.46 21.83
N MET A 297 2.89 3.01 20.70
CA MET A 297 4.07 2.51 20.00
C MET A 297 5.30 2.97 20.78
N VAL A 298 6.14 2.05 21.22
CA VAL A 298 7.39 2.30 21.95
C VAL A 298 8.55 2.01 21.00
N ASP A 299 9.49 2.95 20.92
CA ASP A 299 10.75 2.76 20.19
C ASP A 299 11.71 1.92 21.05
N ILE A 300 12.05 0.75 20.56
CA ILE A 300 12.99 -0.18 21.21
C ILE A 300 14.45 0.01 20.75
N GLY A 301 14.66 0.99 19.86
CA GLY A 301 15.96 1.36 19.28
C GLY A 301 15.95 1.29 17.77
N GLY A 302 16.73 2.18 17.12
CA GLY A 302 16.88 2.21 15.67
C GLY A 302 15.62 2.55 14.88
N GLY A 303 14.56 3.09 15.50
CA GLY A 303 13.27 3.33 14.85
C GLY A 303 12.39 2.08 14.74
N HIS A 304 12.71 1.02 15.48
CA HIS A 304 11.87 -0.17 15.63
C HIS A 304 10.80 0.10 16.69
N LEU A 305 9.57 0.29 16.24
CA LEU A 305 8.41 0.64 17.06
C LEU A 305 7.53 -0.59 17.30
N VAL A 306 7.16 -0.83 18.55
CA VAL A 306 6.31 -1.96 18.95
C VAL A 306 5.14 -1.46 19.79
N ALA A 307 3.94 -1.96 19.51
CA ALA A 307 2.76 -1.68 20.32
C ALA A 307 2.88 -2.36 21.69
N THR A 308 2.73 -1.58 22.76
CA THR A 308 2.74 -2.11 24.11
C THR A 308 1.32 -2.43 24.55
N HIS A 309 1.09 -3.71 24.85
CA HIS A 309 -0.12 -4.16 25.53
C HIS A 309 0.18 -4.26 27.02
N ASP A 310 -0.76 -3.86 27.86
CA ASP A 310 -0.65 -3.93 29.35
C ASP A 310 -0.72 -5.39 29.85
N THR A 311 0.06 -6.28 29.25
CA THR A 311 0.15 -7.68 29.66
C THR A 311 1.60 -8.00 30.01
N LYS A 312 1.85 -8.15 31.30
CA LYS A 312 3.12 -8.66 31.84
C LYS A 312 3.51 -10.04 31.30
N ASP A 313 2.60 -10.70 30.55
CA ASP A 313 2.73 -12.10 30.16
C ASP A 313 3.22 -12.31 28.72
N PHE A 314 3.28 -11.25 27.87
CA PHE A 314 3.73 -11.36 26.47
C PHE A 314 5.16 -10.88 26.20
N PHE A 315 5.81 -10.24 27.15
CA PHE A 315 7.18 -9.73 27.05
C PHE A 315 8.14 -10.45 28.04
N ILE A 316 8.08 -11.76 28.12
CA ILE A 316 9.07 -12.58 28.81
C ILE A 316 9.59 -13.57 27.78
N GLU A 317 10.83 -13.61 27.43
CA GLU A 317 12.14 -13.53 28.06
C GLU A 317 13.16 -13.05 27.02
N SER A 318 14.02 -12.16 27.42
CA SER A 318 15.30 -11.84 26.78
C SER A 318 16.31 -12.94 27.06
#